data_d0132dd4a41e64ea37deee1398e8cfeb
#
_entry.id   d0132dd4a41e64ea37deee1398e8cfeb
#
_cell.length_a   1.000
_cell.length_b   1.000
_cell.length_c   1.000
_cell.angle_alpha   90.00
_cell.angle_beta   90.00
_cell.angle_gamma   90.00
#
_symmetry.space_group_name_H-M   'P 1'
#
loop_
_entity.id
_entity.type
_entity.pdbx_description
1 polymer ?
#
loop_
_entity_poly.entity_id
_entity_poly.type
_entity_poly.pdbx_seq_one_letter_code
_entity_poly.pdbx_strand_id
1 'polypeptide(L)'
;MTAADPLAPVRHVGILAPMRAELDPIVRRLALTDRGRDKGADGRIYGGDAGPVAITAMLTEIGMANAAHAAEAILDHGVDAVFVVGIAGSVDRGLGMGELIMPERVVERATGREHRP
;
A
#
# COMPACT_ATOMS: atom_id res chain seq x y z
N MET A 1 20.19 -8.28 0.04
CA MET A 1 18.86 -8.27 0.68
C MET A 1 18.49 -9.69 1.06
N THR A 2 18.36 -9.96 2.33
CA THR A 2 17.90 -11.26 2.84
C THR A 2 16.39 -11.37 2.61
N ALA A 3 15.94 -12.50 2.09
CA ALA A 3 14.49 -12.75 2.01
C ALA A 3 13.89 -12.72 3.41
N ALA A 4 12.72 -12.09 3.55
CA ALA A 4 12.00 -12.10 4.81
C ALA A 4 11.62 -13.54 5.17
N ASP A 5 11.71 -13.89 6.45
CA ASP A 5 11.21 -15.17 6.96
C ASP A 5 9.68 -15.17 6.79
N PRO A 6 9.11 -16.07 5.96
CA PRO A 6 7.68 -16.10 5.73
C PRO A 6 6.87 -16.48 6.98
N LEU A 7 7.53 -16.96 8.01
CA LEU A 7 6.91 -17.31 9.31
C LEU A 7 7.11 -16.23 10.37
N ALA A 8 7.85 -15.16 10.05
CA ALA A 8 8.01 -14.04 10.97
C ALA A 8 6.66 -13.33 11.18
N PRO A 9 6.29 -12.97 12.41
CA PRO A 9 5.05 -12.24 12.63
C PRO A 9 5.14 -10.84 12.04
N VAL A 10 4.10 -10.44 11.29
CA VAL A 10 3.96 -9.08 10.80
C VAL A 10 3.63 -8.16 11.98
N ARG A 11 4.46 -7.18 12.23
CA ARG A 11 4.32 -6.21 13.34
C ARG A 11 4.09 -4.79 12.85
N HIS A 12 4.49 -4.49 11.63
CA HIS A 12 4.36 -3.17 11.03
C HIS A 12 3.92 -3.30 9.58
N VAL A 13 2.77 -2.74 9.25
CA VAL A 13 2.18 -2.75 7.91
C VAL A 13 2.26 -1.35 7.31
N GLY A 14 2.77 -1.29 6.09
CA GLY A 14 2.69 -0.12 5.23
C GLY A 14 1.46 -0.18 4.33
N ILE A 15 0.73 0.92 4.21
CA ILE A 15 -0.42 1.04 3.31
C ILE A 15 -0.15 2.17 2.34
N LEU A 16 -0.23 1.85 1.05
CA LEU A 16 -0.09 2.82 -0.04
C LEU A 16 -1.41 2.93 -0.80
N ALA A 17 -1.84 4.14 -1.07
CA ALA A 17 -3.01 4.40 -1.90
C ALA A 17 -2.72 5.56 -2.87
N PRO A 18 -3.13 5.46 -4.15
CA PRO A 18 -2.79 6.47 -5.14
C PRO A 18 -3.62 7.75 -5.03
N MET A 19 -4.82 7.70 -4.46
CA MET A 19 -5.72 8.84 -4.37
C MET A 19 -6.25 9.05 -2.96
N ARG A 20 -6.56 10.31 -2.63
CA ARG A 20 -7.15 10.65 -1.34
C ARG A 20 -8.49 9.93 -1.08
N ALA A 21 -9.32 9.80 -2.11
CA ALA A 21 -10.58 9.08 -2.00
C ALA A 21 -10.41 7.62 -1.57
N GLU A 22 -9.25 7.03 -1.85
CA GLU A 22 -8.90 5.66 -1.46
C GLU A 22 -8.23 5.59 -0.10
N LEU A 23 -7.40 6.59 0.23
CA LEU A 23 -6.67 6.63 1.50
C LEU A 23 -7.52 7.13 2.67
N ASP A 24 -8.29 8.18 2.48
CA ASP A 24 -9.03 8.83 3.57
C ASP A 24 -9.98 7.87 4.33
N PRO A 25 -10.72 6.96 3.68
CA PRO A 25 -11.51 5.97 4.40
C PRO A 25 -10.70 5.07 5.33
N ILE A 26 -9.49 4.69 4.91
CA ILE A 26 -8.58 3.87 5.70
C ILE A 26 -8.07 4.65 6.91
N VAL A 27 -7.65 5.88 6.70
CA VAL A 27 -7.20 6.78 7.78
C VAL A 27 -8.29 6.94 8.83
N ARG A 28 -9.53 7.15 8.41
CA ARG A 28 -10.67 7.27 9.34
C ARG A 28 -10.98 5.94 10.03
N ARG A 29 -11.05 4.86 9.27
CA ARG A 29 -11.43 3.54 9.81
C ARG A 29 -10.45 3.01 10.83
N LEU A 30 -9.18 3.23 10.60
CA LEU A 30 -8.10 2.80 11.50
C LEU A 30 -7.69 3.88 12.51
N ALA A 31 -8.37 5.01 12.52
CA ALA A 31 -8.07 6.14 13.39
C ALA A 31 -6.59 6.58 13.33
N LEU A 32 -6.04 6.60 12.12
CA LEU A 32 -4.66 7.02 11.91
C LEU A 32 -4.53 8.54 12.08
N THR A 33 -3.39 8.97 12.59
CA THR A 33 -3.09 10.39 12.80
C THR A 33 -2.08 10.89 11.78
N ASP A 34 -2.24 12.14 11.35
CA ASP A 34 -1.29 12.83 10.48
C ASP A 34 0.03 13.05 11.24
N ARG A 35 1.12 12.53 10.68
CA ARG A 35 2.47 12.64 11.25
C ARG A 35 3.39 13.56 10.47
N GLY A 36 2.83 14.37 9.58
CA GLY A 36 3.57 15.32 8.77
C GLY A 36 4.01 14.78 7.44
N ARG A 37 4.97 15.45 6.82
CA ARG A 37 5.50 15.07 5.52
C ARG A 37 6.68 14.12 5.66
N ASP A 38 6.74 13.14 4.79
CA ASP A 38 7.93 12.32 4.64
C ASP A 38 8.96 13.01 3.75
N LYS A 39 10.24 12.84 4.11
CA LYS A 39 11.36 13.42 3.34
C LYS A 39 11.56 12.78 1.97
N GLY A 40 11.08 11.55 1.79
CA GLY A 40 11.26 10.76 0.56
C GLY A 40 10.12 10.86 -0.45
N ALA A 41 8.98 11.43 -0.06
CA ALA A 41 7.83 11.60 -0.93
C ALA A 41 7.11 12.90 -0.62
N ASP A 42 6.43 13.48 -1.58
CA ASP A 42 5.68 14.73 -1.40
C ASP A 42 4.39 14.54 -0.58
N GLY A 43 4.19 13.35 -0.04
CA GLY A 43 3.00 12.95 0.68
C GLY A 43 3.11 13.09 2.20
N ARG A 44 1.94 13.23 2.84
CA ARG A 44 1.82 13.12 4.27
C ARG A 44 1.86 11.67 4.69
N ILE A 45 2.42 11.44 5.87
CA ILE A 45 2.40 10.14 6.52
C ILE A 45 1.32 10.14 7.59
N TYR A 46 0.58 9.05 7.64
CA TYR A 46 -0.38 8.76 8.68
C TYR A 46 0.08 7.52 9.44
N GLY A 47 -0.09 7.53 10.73
CA GLY A 47 0.34 6.41 11.54
C GLY A 47 -0.60 6.11 12.70
N GLY A 48 -0.53 4.90 13.18
CA GLY A 48 -1.32 4.41 14.30
C GLY A 48 -1.14 2.93 14.50
N ASP A 49 -2.07 2.32 15.19
CA ASP A 49 -2.04 0.89 15.51
C ASP A 49 -3.38 0.23 15.17
N ALA A 50 -3.32 -0.97 14.64
CA ALA A 50 -4.46 -1.86 14.48
C ALA A 50 -4.22 -3.09 15.37
N GLY A 51 -4.72 -3.05 16.61
CA GLY A 51 -4.37 -4.03 17.63
C GLY A 51 -2.86 -4.03 17.89
N PRO A 52 -2.18 -5.18 17.82
CA PRO A 52 -0.74 -5.27 18.04
C PRO A 52 0.11 -4.86 16.84
N VAL A 53 -0.51 -4.49 15.72
CA VAL A 53 0.18 -4.17 14.46
C VAL A 53 0.27 -2.65 14.29
N ALA A 54 1.46 -2.13 14.13
CA ALA A 54 1.68 -0.73 13.78
C ALA A 54 1.33 -0.50 12.30
N ILE A 55 0.72 0.63 12.00
CA ILE A 55 0.33 1.03 10.64
C ILE A 55 1.03 2.33 10.28
N THR A 56 1.63 2.35 9.10
CA THR A 56 2.08 3.56 8.42
C THR A 56 1.40 3.64 7.07
N ALA A 57 0.69 4.70 6.79
CA ALA A 57 -0.03 4.88 5.54
C ALA A 57 0.44 6.13 4.80
N MET A 58 0.45 6.07 3.48
CA MET A 58 0.98 7.12 2.64
C MET A 58 0.22 7.20 1.31
N LEU A 59 0.03 8.42 0.84
CA LEU A 59 -0.49 8.68 -0.50
C LEU A 59 0.64 8.53 -1.52
N THR A 60 0.42 7.75 -2.59
CA THR A 60 1.44 7.58 -3.63
C THR A 60 1.33 8.60 -4.75
N GLU A 61 0.16 9.15 -5.00
CA GLU A 61 -0.22 9.80 -6.26
C GLU A 61 -0.29 8.78 -7.41
N ILE A 62 -0.76 9.23 -8.57
CA ILE A 62 -0.97 8.37 -9.73
C ILE A 62 0.33 8.26 -10.54
N GLY A 63 0.58 7.09 -11.07
CA GLY A 63 1.69 6.81 -11.98
C GLY A 63 2.81 5.97 -11.38
N MET A 64 3.56 5.30 -12.24
CA MET A 64 4.59 4.33 -11.84
C MET A 64 5.75 4.98 -11.09
N ALA A 65 6.18 6.17 -11.51
CA ALA A 65 7.26 6.89 -10.84
C ALA A 65 6.87 7.27 -9.41
N ASN A 66 5.67 7.81 -9.22
CA ASN A 66 5.14 8.16 -7.90
C ASN A 66 4.99 6.92 -7.02
N ALA A 67 4.49 5.83 -7.57
CA ALA A 67 4.36 4.55 -6.85
C ALA A 67 5.73 4.02 -6.40
N ALA A 68 6.75 4.09 -7.25
CA ALA A 68 8.10 3.66 -6.91
C ALA A 68 8.71 4.52 -5.78
N HIS A 69 8.57 5.84 -5.87
CA HIS A 69 9.05 6.77 -4.83
C HIS A 69 8.37 6.50 -3.49
N ALA A 70 7.06 6.32 -3.49
CA ALA A 70 6.32 6.03 -2.27
C ALA A 70 6.67 4.66 -1.68
N ALA A 71 6.89 3.66 -2.52
CA ALA A 71 7.34 2.33 -2.09
C ALA A 71 8.70 2.39 -1.40
N GLU A 72 9.66 3.10 -1.97
CA GLU A 72 10.97 3.32 -1.33
C GLU A 72 10.81 4.03 0.02
N ALA A 73 10.02 5.09 0.07
CA ALA A 73 9.79 5.86 1.28
C ALA A 73 9.16 5.01 2.39
N ILE A 74 8.14 4.21 2.07
CA ILE A 74 7.47 3.39 3.09
C ILE A 74 8.36 2.26 3.59
N LEU A 75 9.20 1.69 2.74
CA LEU A 75 10.16 0.66 3.15
C LEU A 75 11.18 1.21 4.16
N ASP A 76 11.56 2.47 4.03
CA ASP A 76 12.48 3.12 4.97
C ASP A 76 11.90 3.27 6.38
N HIS A 77 10.58 3.14 6.53
CA HIS A 77 9.91 3.11 7.84
C HIS A 77 9.98 1.75 8.55
N GLY A 78 10.63 0.75 7.96
CA GLY A 78 10.83 -0.55 8.58
C GLY A 78 9.57 -1.41 8.63
N VAL A 79 8.73 -1.32 7.60
CA VAL A 79 7.53 -2.14 7.49
C VAL A 79 7.86 -3.58 7.13
N ASP A 80 7.07 -4.52 7.66
CA ASP A 80 7.21 -5.96 7.39
C ASP A 80 6.41 -6.40 6.17
N ALA A 81 5.34 -5.68 5.87
CA ALA A 81 4.48 -5.93 4.72
C ALA A 81 3.94 -4.61 4.16
N VAL A 82 3.69 -4.58 2.87
CA VAL A 82 3.09 -3.42 2.19
C VAL A 82 1.83 -3.84 1.48
N PHE A 83 0.75 -3.10 1.71
CA PHE A 83 -0.51 -3.22 0.98
C PHE A 83 -0.68 -2.00 0.07
N VAL A 84 -0.88 -2.24 -1.21
CA VAL A 84 -1.36 -1.22 -2.13
C VAL A 84 -2.86 -1.40 -2.25
N VAL A 85 -3.61 -0.38 -1.87
CA VAL A 85 -5.08 -0.42 -1.86
C VAL A 85 -5.64 0.65 -2.76
N GLY A 86 -6.71 0.33 -3.47
CA GLY A 86 -7.33 1.27 -4.37
C GLY A 86 -8.53 0.70 -5.09
N ILE A 87 -9.04 1.48 -6.02
CA ILE A 87 -10.21 1.16 -6.84
C ILE A 87 -9.71 0.78 -8.24
N ALA A 88 -10.30 -0.25 -8.80
CA ALA A 88 -10.04 -0.65 -10.18
C ALA A 88 -11.35 -0.92 -10.91
N GLY A 89 -11.36 -0.60 -12.21
CA GLY A 89 -12.47 -0.98 -13.07
C GLY A 89 -12.42 -2.47 -13.39
N SER A 90 -13.53 -3.17 -13.20
CA SER A 90 -13.62 -4.57 -13.57
C SER A 90 -13.87 -4.73 -15.06
N VAL A 91 -13.16 -5.65 -15.68
CA VAL A 91 -13.42 -6.16 -17.04
C VAL A 91 -14.10 -7.53 -17.01
N ASP A 92 -14.29 -8.07 -15.83
CA ASP A 92 -14.98 -9.34 -15.60
C ASP A 92 -16.42 -9.07 -15.16
N ARG A 93 -17.39 -9.59 -15.94
CA ARG A 93 -18.82 -9.42 -15.64
C ARG A 93 -19.27 -10.19 -14.40
N GLY A 94 -18.49 -11.15 -13.93
CA GLY A 94 -18.74 -11.90 -12.72
C GLY A 94 -18.43 -11.14 -11.43
N LEU A 95 -17.70 -10.02 -11.53
CA LEU A 95 -17.36 -9.18 -10.39
C LEU A 95 -18.39 -8.07 -10.20
N GLY A 96 -18.98 -8.01 -9.02
CA GLY A 96 -19.90 -6.95 -8.63
C GLY A 96 -19.18 -5.71 -8.12
N MET A 97 -19.93 -4.60 -8.08
CA MET A 97 -19.41 -3.35 -7.53
C MET A 97 -19.05 -3.52 -6.05
N GLY A 98 -17.86 -3.08 -5.68
CA GLY A 98 -17.39 -3.13 -4.29
C GLY A 98 -16.81 -4.47 -3.87
N GLU A 99 -16.71 -5.44 -4.77
CA GLU A 99 -15.99 -6.67 -4.46
C GLU A 99 -14.51 -6.43 -4.26
N LEU A 100 -13.95 -7.06 -3.24
CA LEU A 100 -12.54 -7.02 -2.95
C LEU A 100 -11.82 -8.10 -3.75
N ILE A 101 -10.77 -7.71 -4.46
CA ILE A 101 -9.89 -8.65 -5.15
C ILE A 101 -8.47 -8.55 -4.60
N MET A 102 -7.79 -9.67 -4.53
CA MET A 102 -6.36 -9.77 -4.27
C MET A 102 -5.70 -10.49 -5.43
N PRO A 103 -4.84 -9.82 -6.21
CA PRO A 103 -4.20 -10.47 -7.35
C PRO A 103 -3.17 -11.50 -6.89
N GLU A 104 -3.13 -12.66 -7.54
CA GLU A 104 -2.11 -13.67 -7.32
C GLU A 104 -0.77 -13.29 -7.95
N ARG A 105 -0.82 -12.42 -8.95
CA ARG A 105 0.35 -11.94 -9.67
C ARG A 105 0.10 -10.58 -10.30
N VAL A 106 1.15 -9.81 -10.42
CA VAL A 106 1.18 -8.56 -11.15
C VAL A 106 2.11 -8.73 -12.35
N VAL A 107 1.65 -8.42 -13.54
CA VAL A 107 2.43 -8.56 -14.77
C VAL A 107 2.80 -7.19 -15.30
N GLU A 108 4.09 -6.99 -15.50
CA GLU A 108 4.60 -5.77 -16.11
C GLU A 108 4.37 -5.84 -17.62
N ARG A 109 3.54 -4.94 -18.14
CA ARG A 109 3.11 -4.97 -19.53
C ARG A 109 4.26 -4.86 -20.52
N ALA A 110 5.26 -4.01 -20.23
CA ALA A 110 6.34 -3.73 -21.16
C ALA A 110 7.30 -4.92 -21.33
N THR A 111 7.51 -5.71 -20.28
CA THR A 111 8.52 -6.78 -20.24
C THR A 111 7.93 -8.18 -20.15
N GLY A 112 6.66 -8.30 -19.76
CA GLY A 112 6.03 -9.58 -19.42
C GLY A 112 6.49 -10.15 -18.08
N ARG A 113 7.29 -9.40 -17.32
CA ARG A 113 7.79 -9.83 -16.01
C ARG A 113 6.64 -10.00 -15.02
N GLU A 114 6.63 -11.12 -14.34
CA GLU A 114 5.65 -11.43 -13.31
C GLU A 114 6.22 -11.21 -11.91
N HIS A 115 5.40 -10.61 -11.06
CA HIS A 115 5.67 -10.45 -9.63
C HIS A 115 4.54 -11.11 -8.85
N ARG A 116 4.90 -11.89 -7.86
CA ARG A 116 3.95 -12.50 -6.92
C ARG A 116 4.05 -11.76 -5.59
N PRO A 117 2.92 -11.19 -5.12
CA PRO A 117 2.90 -10.52 -3.81
C PRO A 117 3.01 -11.49 -2.65
#